data_5347c4e6810241f0efcf045ef44aac83
#
_entry.id   5347c4e6810241f0efcf045ef44aac83
#
_cell.length_a   1.000
_cell.length_b   1.000
_cell.length_c   1.000
_cell.angle_alpha   90.00
_cell.angle_beta   90.00
_cell.angle_gamma   90.00
#
_symmetry.space_group_name_H-M   'P 1'
#
loop_
_entity.id
_entity.type
_entity.pdbx_description
1 polymer ?
#
loop_
_entity_poly.entity_id
_entity_poly.type
_entity_poly.pdbx_seq_one_letter_code
_entity_poly.pdbx_strand_id
1 'polypeptide(L)'
;MKPSALPVLCVAAARLALAAPAGASPQPGQSAGHIPIVVLDPGHGGSNPGATGATGLREKQLTLALARAVADRLRARGIAVRLTRTTDRTLTLRQRVAIADQLPADLFVSIHANASPTRTQSGYETYVLTPHGIDVDGRALRSDTTTPRPGVAPDIALVLDDVERGASQWEAADLAARMQRALRDRRGPDGDRGVRQDAQHVLLGATMPAVLVEVGFLDHPLEGRRLADPALQSQLADALAEAIADQLAD
;
A
#
# COMPACT_ATOMS: atom_id res chain seq x y z
N MET A 1 -80.43 11.36 44.41
CA MET A 1 -79.08 11.51 44.94
C MET A 1 -78.11 11.38 43.77
N LYS A 2 -77.52 12.46 43.30
CA LYS A 2 -76.54 12.50 42.20
C LYS A 2 -75.16 12.59 42.82
N PRO A 3 -74.15 11.84 42.36
CA PRO A 3 -72.77 12.09 42.75
C PRO A 3 -72.12 13.14 41.76
N SER A 4 -71.45 14.07 42.43
CA SER A 4 -70.72 15.16 41.83
C SER A 4 -69.45 14.65 41.06
N ALA A 5 -69.28 15.12 39.91
CA ALA A 5 -68.00 14.91 39.13
C ALA A 5 -67.00 16.04 39.46
N LEU A 6 -65.79 15.66 39.88
CA LEU A 6 -64.65 16.55 40.03
C LEU A 6 -63.94 16.72 38.69
N PRO A 7 -63.45 17.90 38.31
CA PRO A 7 -62.68 18.08 37.08
C PRO A 7 -61.23 17.63 37.24
N VAL A 8 -60.76 16.86 36.29
CA VAL A 8 -59.36 16.48 36.13
C VAL A 8 -58.62 17.64 35.50
N LEU A 9 -57.65 18.19 36.22
CA LEU A 9 -56.78 19.26 35.77
C LEU A 9 -55.63 18.63 34.95
N CYS A 10 -55.64 18.78 33.61
CA CYS A 10 -54.51 18.38 32.76
C CYS A 10 -53.41 19.41 32.91
N VAL A 11 -52.31 19.03 33.56
CA VAL A 11 -51.04 19.80 33.52
C VAL A 11 -50.27 19.40 32.30
N ALA A 12 -50.21 20.31 31.30
CA ALA A 12 -49.35 20.17 30.13
C ALA A 12 -47.89 20.46 30.54
N ALA A 13 -47.03 19.44 30.59
CA ALA A 13 -45.61 19.59 30.79
C ALA A 13 -44.95 19.97 29.45
N ALA A 14 -44.61 21.25 29.30
CA ALA A 14 -43.78 21.71 28.20
C ALA A 14 -42.34 21.16 28.36
N ARG A 15 -41.94 20.24 27.50
CA ARG A 15 -40.55 19.80 27.41
C ARG A 15 -39.76 20.83 26.59
N LEU A 16 -38.96 21.62 27.26
CA LEU A 16 -37.96 22.49 26.66
C LEU A 16 -36.79 21.59 26.18
N ALA A 17 -36.70 21.33 24.90
CA ALA A 17 -35.55 20.64 24.29
C ALA A 17 -34.40 21.63 24.19
N LEU A 18 -33.43 21.55 25.09
CA LEU A 18 -32.14 22.19 24.91
C LEU A 18 -31.36 21.36 23.82
N ALA A 19 -31.27 21.90 22.61
CA ALA A 19 -30.34 21.40 21.63
C ALA A 19 -28.94 21.85 22.05
N ALA A 20 -28.12 20.91 22.54
CA ALA A 20 -26.70 21.15 22.71
C ALA A 20 -26.05 21.19 21.31
N PRO A 21 -25.15 22.17 21.03
CA PRO A 21 -24.37 22.10 19.78
C PRO A 21 -23.47 20.89 19.86
N ALA A 22 -23.60 19.99 18.89
CA ALA A 22 -22.67 18.90 18.68
C ALA A 22 -21.31 19.53 18.28
N GLY A 23 -20.46 19.77 19.25
CA GLY A 23 -19.05 20.01 19.04
C GLY A 23 -18.44 18.72 18.52
N ALA A 24 -18.17 18.67 17.22
CA ALA A 24 -17.32 17.63 16.65
C ALA A 24 -15.96 17.72 17.35
N SER A 25 -15.63 16.71 18.14
CA SER A 25 -14.28 16.55 18.68
C SER A 25 -13.33 16.40 17.50
N PRO A 26 -12.22 17.15 17.42
CA PRO A 26 -11.25 16.93 16.36
C PRO A 26 -10.69 15.53 16.50
N GLN A 27 -10.78 14.76 15.43
CA GLN A 27 -10.13 13.46 15.31
C GLN A 27 -8.62 13.69 15.41
N PRO A 28 -7.90 12.96 16.30
CA PRO A 28 -6.45 13.07 16.35
C PRO A 28 -5.88 12.37 15.11
N GLY A 29 -5.25 13.13 14.21
CA GLY A 29 -4.48 12.58 13.11
C GLY A 29 -4.49 13.30 11.76
N GLN A 30 -5.33 14.29 11.54
CA GLN A 30 -5.22 15.09 10.32
C GLN A 30 -4.44 16.38 10.62
N SER A 31 -3.13 16.34 10.38
CA SER A 31 -2.35 17.57 10.24
C SER A 31 -2.86 18.30 8.99
N ALA A 32 -3.52 19.44 9.18
CA ALA A 32 -3.97 20.29 8.09
C ALA A 32 -2.76 20.65 7.19
N GLY A 33 -2.68 20.05 6.00
CA GLY A 33 -1.71 20.41 4.97
C GLY A 33 -0.77 19.32 4.46
N HIS A 34 -0.75 18.09 5.01
CA HIS A 34 0.07 17.01 4.46
C HIS A 34 -0.57 16.45 3.19
N ILE A 35 0.13 16.53 2.06
CA ILE A 35 -0.25 15.82 0.83
C ILE A 35 0.48 14.49 0.85
N PRO A 36 -0.24 13.34 0.93
CA PRO A 36 0.39 12.04 0.96
C PRO A 36 1.26 11.79 -0.29
N ILE A 37 2.43 11.19 -0.09
CA ILE A 37 3.40 10.87 -1.14
C ILE A 37 3.55 9.35 -1.24
N VAL A 38 3.20 8.79 -2.38
CA VAL A 38 3.36 7.37 -2.69
C VAL A 38 4.50 7.18 -3.67
N VAL A 39 5.43 6.28 -3.35
CA VAL A 39 6.46 5.85 -4.30
C VAL A 39 6.02 4.53 -4.93
N LEU A 40 5.83 4.54 -6.24
CA LEU A 40 5.56 3.35 -7.04
C LEU A 40 6.86 2.89 -7.70
N ASP A 41 7.18 1.61 -7.53
CA ASP A 41 8.36 0.99 -8.10
C ASP A 41 7.96 -0.01 -9.20
N PRO A 42 8.00 0.37 -10.48
CA PRO A 42 7.83 -0.60 -11.56
C PRO A 42 9.00 -1.58 -11.57
N GLY A 43 8.76 -2.85 -11.30
CA GLY A 43 9.80 -3.88 -11.27
C GLY A 43 10.62 -3.97 -12.56
N HIS A 44 11.85 -4.46 -12.46
CA HIS A 44 12.78 -4.64 -13.59
C HIS A 44 13.12 -3.35 -14.35
N GLY A 45 13.50 -3.45 -15.62
CA GLY A 45 13.82 -2.30 -16.46
C GLY A 45 15.22 -2.38 -17.10
N GLY A 46 15.38 -1.73 -18.23
CA GLY A 46 16.64 -1.69 -19.01
C GLY A 46 17.11 -3.08 -19.42
N SER A 47 18.31 -3.47 -18.96
CA SER A 47 18.90 -4.78 -19.23
C SER A 47 18.21 -5.96 -18.53
N ASN A 48 17.41 -5.70 -17.50
CA ASN A 48 16.64 -6.74 -16.81
C ASN A 48 15.19 -6.75 -17.33
N PRO A 49 14.82 -7.72 -18.20
CA PRO A 49 13.48 -7.79 -18.78
C PRO A 49 12.41 -8.29 -17.78
N GLY A 50 12.79 -8.98 -16.70
CA GLY A 50 11.89 -9.79 -15.88
C GLY A 50 11.36 -11.00 -16.65
N ALA A 51 10.22 -11.51 -16.24
CA ALA A 51 9.51 -12.59 -16.92
C ALA A 51 9.10 -12.18 -18.34
N THR A 52 8.92 -13.19 -19.21
CA THR A 52 8.41 -13.00 -20.56
C THR A 52 7.19 -13.89 -20.77
N GLY A 53 6.07 -13.26 -21.08
CA GLY A 53 4.80 -13.93 -21.33
C GLY A 53 4.71 -14.61 -22.70
N ALA A 54 3.70 -15.44 -22.87
CA ALA A 54 3.44 -16.17 -24.13
C ALA A 54 3.18 -15.25 -25.34
N THR A 55 2.80 -14.00 -25.12
CA THR A 55 2.57 -12.98 -26.15
C THR A 55 3.85 -12.21 -26.51
N GLY A 56 4.97 -12.47 -25.83
CA GLY A 56 6.20 -11.69 -25.94
C GLY A 56 6.22 -10.45 -25.04
N LEU A 57 5.16 -10.18 -24.28
CA LEU A 57 5.13 -9.10 -23.30
C LEU A 57 6.18 -9.38 -22.22
N ARG A 58 7.05 -8.39 -21.96
CA ARG A 58 8.06 -8.48 -20.90
C ARG A 58 7.54 -7.83 -19.62
N GLU A 59 7.90 -8.39 -18.49
CA GLU A 59 7.47 -7.89 -17.17
C GLU A 59 7.80 -6.41 -16.98
N LYS A 60 9.00 -5.97 -17.36
CA LYS A 60 9.40 -4.55 -17.29
C LYS A 60 8.47 -3.59 -18.04
N GLN A 61 7.79 -4.05 -19.09
CA GLN A 61 6.82 -3.27 -19.85
C GLN A 61 5.48 -3.22 -19.16
N LEU A 62 5.00 -4.37 -18.68
CA LEU A 62 3.76 -4.50 -17.93
C LEU A 62 3.80 -3.66 -16.65
N THR A 63 4.86 -3.82 -15.84
CA THR A 63 5.00 -3.12 -14.56
C THR A 63 5.07 -1.61 -14.72
N LEU A 64 5.76 -1.12 -15.77
CA LEU A 64 5.81 0.31 -16.08
C LEU A 64 4.45 0.85 -16.53
N ALA A 65 3.71 0.10 -17.34
CA ALA A 65 2.37 0.48 -17.77
C ALA A 65 1.40 0.54 -16.58
N LEU A 66 1.40 -0.48 -15.73
CA LEU A 66 0.57 -0.52 -14.53
C LEU A 66 0.93 0.61 -13.56
N ALA A 67 2.21 0.81 -13.24
CA ALA A 67 2.62 1.85 -12.32
C ALA A 67 2.21 3.26 -12.80
N ARG A 68 2.29 3.53 -14.11
CA ARG A 68 1.80 4.79 -14.68
C ARG A 68 0.29 4.92 -14.52
N ALA A 69 -0.46 3.87 -14.86
CA ALA A 69 -1.90 3.88 -14.75
C ALA A 69 -2.39 4.04 -13.28
N VAL A 70 -1.72 3.41 -12.32
CA VAL A 70 -1.95 3.61 -10.88
C VAL A 70 -1.63 5.05 -10.48
N ALA A 71 -0.48 5.58 -10.92
CA ALA A 71 -0.05 6.94 -10.62
C ALA A 71 -1.08 8.00 -11.09
N ASP A 72 -1.63 7.82 -12.29
CA ASP A 72 -2.62 8.74 -12.84
C ASP A 72 -3.92 8.73 -12.02
N ARG A 73 -4.34 7.56 -11.53
CA ARG A 73 -5.52 7.40 -10.66
C ARG A 73 -5.33 8.02 -9.27
N LEU A 74 -4.15 7.86 -8.69
CA LEU A 74 -3.81 8.45 -7.39
C LEU A 74 -3.69 9.97 -7.49
N ARG A 75 -3.06 10.49 -8.53
CA ARG A 75 -2.97 11.94 -8.78
C ARG A 75 -4.35 12.58 -8.97
N ALA A 76 -5.26 11.90 -9.65
CA ALA A 76 -6.65 12.36 -9.79
C ALA A 76 -7.39 12.45 -8.44
N ARG A 77 -6.90 11.77 -7.40
CA ARG A 77 -7.39 11.82 -6.02
C ARG A 77 -6.61 12.79 -5.12
N GLY A 78 -5.70 13.58 -5.68
CA GLY A 78 -4.90 14.56 -4.93
C GLY A 78 -3.69 13.95 -4.20
N ILE A 79 -3.34 12.70 -4.45
CA ILE A 79 -2.19 12.01 -3.86
C ILE A 79 -0.96 12.27 -4.73
N ALA A 80 0.14 12.72 -4.12
CA ALA A 80 1.40 12.90 -4.82
C ALA A 80 2.05 11.54 -5.13
N VAL A 81 2.54 11.36 -6.36
CA VAL A 81 3.13 10.07 -6.77
C VAL A 81 4.48 10.29 -7.42
N ARG A 82 5.49 9.55 -6.93
CA ARG A 82 6.81 9.40 -7.54
C ARG A 82 6.96 7.97 -8.07
N LEU A 83 7.47 7.84 -9.31
CA LEU A 83 7.89 6.56 -9.84
C LEU A 83 9.41 6.42 -9.69
N THR A 84 9.92 5.24 -9.31
CA THR A 84 11.36 4.96 -9.27
C THR A 84 11.97 5.04 -10.66
N ARG A 85 11.22 4.63 -11.70
CA ARG A 85 11.55 4.84 -13.11
C ARG A 85 10.33 5.24 -13.92
N THR A 86 10.53 6.17 -14.83
CA THR A 86 9.50 6.63 -15.78
C THR A 86 9.77 6.16 -17.21
N THR A 87 10.91 5.52 -17.44
CA THR A 87 11.35 4.98 -18.74
C THR A 87 11.89 3.56 -18.57
N ASP A 88 12.23 2.91 -19.68
CA ASP A 88 12.91 1.60 -19.68
C ASP A 88 14.38 1.75 -19.33
N ARG A 89 14.70 1.86 -18.03
CA ARG A 89 16.09 1.97 -17.52
C ARG A 89 16.36 0.96 -16.42
N THR A 90 17.59 0.53 -16.30
CA THR A 90 18.06 -0.33 -15.22
C THR A 90 18.19 0.46 -13.92
N LEU A 91 17.63 -0.09 -12.82
CA LEU A 91 17.86 0.37 -11.46
C LEU A 91 18.25 -0.83 -10.60
N THR A 92 19.25 -0.63 -9.74
CA THR A 92 19.55 -1.60 -8.68
C THR A 92 18.47 -1.55 -7.59
N LEU A 93 18.35 -2.61 -6.78
CA LEU A 93 17.39 -2.66 -5.67
C LEU A 93 17.62 -1.49 -4.68
N ARG A 94 18.87 -1.21 -4.32
CA ARG A 94 19.24 -0.07 -3.47
C ARG A 94 18.81 1.28 -4.07
N GLN A 95 18.97 1.48 -5.38
CA GLN A 95 18.55 2.74 -6.02
C GLN A 95 17.04 2.95 -5.95
N ARG A 96 16.24 1.87 -5.98
CA ARG A 96 14.78 1.95 -5.86
C ARG A 96 14.36 2.47 -4.50
N VAL A 97 14.87 1.86 -3.45
CA VAL A 97 14.61 2.29 -2.06
C VAL A 97 15.16 3.69 -1.80
N ALA A 98 16.40 3.97 -2.21
CA ALA A 98 17.00 5.29 -2.03
C ALA A 98 16.19 6.44 -2.68
N ILE A 99 15.47 6.18 -3.78
CA ILE A 99 14.56 7.17 -4.37
C ILE A 99 13.37 7.45 -3.44
N ALA A 100 12.88 6.44 -2.72
CA ALA A 100 11.81 6.60 -1.74
C ALA A 100 12.30 7.31 -0.48
N ASP A 101 13.45 6.91 0.07
CA ASP A 101 14.01 7.48 1.29
C ASP A 101 14.46 8.95 1.15
N GLN A 102 14.69 9.42 -0.08
CA GLN A 102 14.96 10.84 -0.37
C GLN A 102 13.72 11.74 -0.29
N LEU A 103 12.54 11.15 -0.08
CA LEU A 103 11.26 11.83 -0.01
C LEU A 103 10.62 11.55 1.35
N PRO A 104 9.77 12.44 1.86
CA PRO A 104 8.89 12.11 2.97
C PRO A 104 7.75 11.22 2.46
N ALA A 105 8.11 10.02 1.97
CA ALA A 105 7.15 9.10 1.37
C ALA A 105 6.35 8.37 2.46
N ASP A 106 5.03 8.34 2.30
CA ASP A 106 4.12 7.64 3.20
C ASP A 106 4.06 6.15 2.89
N LEU A 107 4.17 5.77 1.61
CA LEU A 107 4.10 4.37 1.18
C LEU A 107 5.08 4.08 0.03
N PHE A 108 5.64 2.87 0.04
CA PHE A 108 6.41 2.30 -1.08
C PHE A 108 5.72 1.04 -1.61
N VAL A 109 5.39 1.02 -2.90
CA VAL A 109 4.71 -0.09 -3.56
C VAL A 109 5.49 -0.54 -4.78
N SER A 110 6.09 -1.74 -4.71
CA SER A 110 6.75 -2.38 -5.85
C SER A 110 5.76 -3.27 -6.60
N ILE A 111 5.67 -3.08 -7.93
CA ILE A 111 4.73 -3.78 -8.82
C ILE A 111 5.49 -4.75 -9.70
N HIS A 112 5.12 -6.01 -9.63
CA HIS A 112 5.74 -7.13 -10.33
C HIS A 112 4.70 -8.05 -10.99
N ALA A 113 5.18 -8.99 -11.81
CA ALA A 113 4.41 -10.11 -12.33
C ALA A 113 5.27 -11.37 -12.27
N ASN A 114 4.85 -12.29 -11.47
CA ASN A 114 5.54 -13.52 -11.11
C ASN A 114 5.87 -14.41 -12.32
N ALA A 115 6.79 -15.34 -12.11
CA ALA A 115 7.13 -16.40 -13.04
C ALA A 115 7.42 -17.70 -12.29
N SER A 116 7.20 -18.83 -12.95
CA SER A 116 7.55 -20.13 -12.39
C SER A 116 8.37 -20.97 -13.40
N PRO A 117 9.35 -21.76 -12.94
CA PRO A 117 10.17 -22.58 -13.82
C PRO A 117 9.35 -23.51 -14.72
N THR A 118 8.22 -24.00 -14.18
CA THR A 118 7.32 -24.94 -14.90
C THR A 118 6.26 -24.24 -15.73
N ARG A 119 6.09 -22.93 -15.60
CA ARG A 119 5.03 -22.13 -16.24
C ARG A 119 3.61 -22.63 -15.98
N THR A 120 3.40 -23.33 -14.84
CA THR A 120 2.12 -23.92 -14.46
C THR A 120 1.45 -23.20 -13.29
N GLN A 121 2.19 -22.32 -12.61
CA GLN A 121 1.62 -21.56 -11.53
C GLN A 121 0.86 -20.33 -12.06
N SER A 122 -0.21 -19.99 -11.36
CA SER A 122 -1.07 -18.85 -11.66
C SER A 122 -1.54 -18.19 -10.38
N GLY A 123 -2.14 -17.02 -10.49
CA GLY A 123 -2.70 -16.27 -9.38
C GLY A 123 -1.89 -15.02 -9.03
N TYR A 124 -2.29 -14.35 -7.97
CA TYR A 124 -1.72 -13.09 -7.51
C TYR A 124 -1.46 -13.16 -6.01
N GLU A 125 -0.44 -12.46 -5.56
CA GLU A 125 0.00 -12.45 -4.17
C GLU A 125 0.63 -11.11 -3.81
N THR A 126 0.64 -10.76 -2.52
CA THR A 126 1.27 -9.55 -2.04
C THR A 126 2.27 -9.91 -0.95
N TYR A 127 3.45 -9.32 -0.99
CA TYR A 127 4.56 -9.59 -0.10
C TYR A 127 4.82 -8.44 0.86
N VAL A 128 5.08 -8.79 2.10
CA VAL A 128 5.68 -7.93 3.14
C VAL A 128 6.97 -8.57 3.65
N LEU A 129 7.83 -7.78 4.28
CA LEU A 129 9.05 -8.33 4.89
C LEU A 129 8.72 -9.32 6.02
N THR A 130 9.47 -10.41 6.09
CA THR A 130 9.47 -11.31 7.25
C THR A 130 10.13 -10.63 8.44
N PRO A 131 9.86 -11.10 9.69
CA PRO A 131 10.63 -10.69 10.87
C PRO A 131 12.15 -10.90 10.69
N HIS A 132 12.56 -11.99 10.02
CA HIS A 132 13.98 -12.24 9.69
C HIS A 132 14.52 -11.22 8.68
N GLY A 133 13.73 -10.82 7.67
CA GLY A 133 14.08 -9.75 6.74
C GLY A 133 14.28 -8.42 7.45
N ILE A 134 13.43 -8.09 8.42
CA ILE A 134 13.55 -6.91 9.28
C ILE A 134 14.84 -6.94 10.09
N ASP A 135 15.19 -8.08 10.67
CA ASP A 135 16.44 -8.27 11.43
C ASP A 135 17.69 -8.08 10.57
N VAL A 136 17.68 -8.60 9.35
CA VAL A 136 18.78 -8.45 8.38
C VAL A 136 18.91 -6.99 7.99
N ASP A 137 17.80 -6.33 7.72
CA ASP A 137 17.72 -4.92 7.39
C ASP A 137 18.22 -4.04 8.55
N GLY A 138 17.72 -4.27 9.75
CA GLY A 138 18.15 -3.58 10.97
C GLY A 138 19.64 -3.76 11.27
N ARG A 139 20.25 -4.89 10.91
CA ARG A 139 21.71 -5.09 11.03
C ARG A 139 22.49 -4.33 9.96
N ALA A 140 22.00 -4.32 8.73
CA ALA A 140 22.61 -3.57 7.63
C ALA A 140 22.58 -2.06 7.90
N LEU A 141 21.46 -1.55 8.39
CA LEU A 141 21.31 -0.13 8.78
C LEU A 141 22.18 0.25 9.99
N ARG A 142 22.38 -0.67 10.96
CA ARG A 142 23.29 -0.43 12.10
C ARG A 142 24.76 -0.38 11.70
N SER A 143 25.13 -1.02 10.61
CA SER A 143 26.50 -0.96 10.08
C SER A 143 26.76 0.30 9.24
N ASP A 144 25.70 0.91 8.67
CA ASP A 144 25.74 2.13 7.87
C ASP A 144 25.13 3.29 8.70
N THR A 145 25.91 3.81 9.68
CA THR A 145 25.67 5.06 10.41
C THR A 145 24.21 5.40 10.69
N THR A 146 23.76 5.17 11.93
CA THR A 146 22.56 5.81 12.50
C THR A 146 22.57 7.30 12.15
N THR A 147 21.56 7.78 11.44
CA THR A 147 21.40 9.22 11.20
C THR A 147 21.26 9.88 12.58
N PRO A 148 22.24 10.72 13.00
CA PRO A 148 22.17 11.34 14.31
C PRO A 148 20.88 12.17 14.43
N ARG A 149 20.04 11.85 15.40
CA ARG A 149 18.86 12.67 15.73
C ARG A 149 19.32 13.80 16.65
N PRO A 150 19.29 15.07 16.25
CA PRO A 150 19.73 16.18 17.09
C PRO A 150 19.02 16.16 18.45
N GLY A 151 19.80 16.17 19.54
CA GLY A 151 19.26 16.20 20.92
C GLY A 151 18.76 14.86 21.47
N VAL A 152 18.92 13.75 20.75
CA VAL A 152 18.55 12.40 21.22
C VAL A 152 19.81 11.58 21.47
N ALA A 153 19.87 10.90 22.63
CA ALA A 153 20.98 10.00 22.95
C ALA A 153 20.99 8.80 21.98
N PRO A 154 22.18 8.27 21.57
CA PRO A 154 22.29 7.23 20.55
C PRO A 154 21.51 5.94 20.85
N ASP A 155 21.46 5.52 22.10
CA ASP A 155 20.71 4.36 22.58
C ASP A 155 19.19 4.58 22.46
N ILE A 156 18.72 5.78 22.77
CA ILE A 156 17.30 6.17 22.58
C ILE A 156 16.98 6.25 21.10
N ALA A 157 17.86 6.78 20.27
CA ALA A 157 17.66 6.83 18.81
C ALA A 157 17.46 5.43 18.23
N LEU A 158 18.25 4.43 18.68
CA LEU A 158 18.09 3.04 18.25
C LEU A 158 16.73 2.45 18.64
N VAL A 159 16.25 2.72 19.85
CA VAL A 159 14.93 2.27 20.30
C VAL A 159 13.81 2.92 19.47
N LEU A 160 13.93 4.21 19.18
CA LEU A 160 12.97 4.91 18.34
C LEU A 160 12.94 4.35 16.90
N ASP A 161 14.11 4.07 16.34
CA ASP A 161 14.22 3.45 15.02
C ASP A 161 13.58 2.05 14.98
N ASP A 162 13.70 1.26 16.06
CA ASP A 162 13.04 -0.05 16.15
C ASP A 162 11.51 0.07 16.30
N VAL A 163 11.03 1.06 17.04
CA VAL A 163 9.58 1.33 17.19
C VAL A 163 8.98 1.80 15.87
N GLU A 164 9.63 2.73 15.18
CA GLU A 164 9.17 3.25 13.88
C GLU A 164 9.16 2.14 12.81
N ARG A 165 10.19 1.29 12.77
CA ARG A 165 10.17 0.12 11.87
C ARG A 165 9.06 -0.85 12.21
N GLY A 166 8.80 -1.10 13.50
CA GLY A 166 7.67 -1.92 13.92
C GLY A 166 6.32 -1.37 13.44
N ALA A 167 6.09 -0.06 13.61
CA ALA A 167 4.89 0.62 13.14
C ALA A 167 4.75 0.48 11.60
N SER A 168 5.80 0.78 10.85
CA SER A 168 5.81 0.64 9.38
C SER A 168 5.50 -0.77 8.90
N GLN A 169 5.86 -1.80 9.67
CA GLN A 169 5.54 -3.19 9.32
C GLN A 169 4.05 -3.52 9.52
N TRP A 170 3.41 -2.98 10.56
CA TRP A 170 1.96 -3.15 10.74
C TRP A 170 1.18 -2.47 9.64
N GLU A 171 1.56 -1.26 9.27
CA GLU A 171 0.96 -0.51 8.16
C GLU A 171 1.20 -1.21 6.82
N ALA A 172 2.39 -1.77 6.60
CA ALA A 172 2.67 -2.58 5.41
C ALA A 172 1.79 -3.83 5.33
N ALA A 173 1.56 -4.51 6.47
CA ALA A 173 0.69 -5.69 6.51
C ALA A 173 -0.78 -5.33 6.22
N ASP A 174 -1.26 -4.19 6.72
CA ASP A 174 -2.61 -3.72 6.43
C ASP A 174 -2.76 -3.33 4.95
N LEU A 175 -1.82 -2.56 4.40
CA LEU A 175 -1.77 -2.23 2.97
C LEU A 175 -1.76 -3.50 2.10
N ALA A 176 -0.93 -4.50 2.45
CA ALA A 176 -0.89 -5.76 1.72
C ALA A 176 -2.23 -6.50 1.75
N ALA A 177 -2.90 -6.50 2.90
CA ALA A 177 -4.23 -7.10 3.03
C ALA A 177 -5.29 -6.36 2.20
N ARG A 178 -5.24 -5.03 2.13
CA ARG A 178 -6.11 -4.21 1.27
C ARG A 178 -5.87 -4.49 -0.20
N MET A 179 -4.60 -4.51 -0.63
CA MET A 179 -4.23 -4.84 -2.02
C MET A 179 -4.67 -6.23 -2.42
N GLN A 180 -4.46 -7.22 -1.55
CA GLN A 180 -4.88 -8.59 -1.82
C GLN A 180 -6.39 -8.71 -1.97
N ARG A 181 -7.18 -8.02 -1.12
CA ARG A 181 -8.64 -7.96 -1.25
C ARG A 181 -9.06 -7.28 -2.55
N ALA A 182 -8.50 -6.12 -2.88
CA ALA A 182 -8.83 -5.38 -4.09
C ALA A 182 -8.51 -6.19 -5.36
N LEU A 183 -7.40 -6.93 -5.38
CA LEU A 183 -7.09 -7.86 -6.47
C LEU A 183 -8.08 -9.01 -6.54
N ARG A 184 -8.48 -9.58 -5.40
CA ARG A 184 -9.48 -10.65 -5.33
C ARG A 184 -10.83 -10.23 -5.88
N ASP A 185 -11.27 -9.00 -5.59
CA ASP A 185 -12.54 -8.46 -6.08
C ASP A 185 -12.55 -8.29 -7.60
N ARG A 186 -11.40 -8.03 -8.22
CA ARG A 186 -11.26 -7.85 -9.68
C ARG A 186 -10.93 -9.14 -10.43
N ARG A 187 -10.23 -10.07 -9.79
CA ARG A 187 -9.70 -11.27 -10.45
C ARG A 187 -10.42 -12.55 -10.06
N GLY A 188 -11.20 -12.52 -8.99
CA GLY A 188 -11.87 -13.67 -8.41
C GLY A 188 -10.99 -14.44 -7.41
N PRO A 189 -11.61 -15.30 -6.57
CA PRO A 189 -10.94 -16.01 -5.49
C PRO A 189 -9.98 -17.12 -5.96
N ASP A 190 -10.21 -17.71 -7.12
CA ASP A 190 -9.47 -18.89 -7.60
C ASP A 190 -7.96 -18.63 -7.83
N GLY A 191 -7.58 -17.38 -8.00
CA GLY A 191 -6.19 -16.99 -8.15
C GLY A 191 -5.58 -16.35 -6.91
N ASP A 192 -6.31 -16.27 -5.82
CA ASP A 192 -5.87 -15.62 -4.58
C ASP A 192 -4.86 -16.50 -3.83
N ARG A 193 -3.60 -16.09 -3.82
CA ARG A 193 -2.50 -16.76 -3.12
C ARG A 193 -2.21 -16.14 -1.76
N GLY A 194 -2.92 -15.09 -1.39
CA GLY A 194 -2.85 -14.41 -0.11
C GLY A 194 -1.66 -13.47 0.05
N VAL A 195 -1.60 -12.90 1.25
CA VAL A 195 -0.44 -12.12 1.70
C VAL A 195 0.68 -13.07 2.13
N ARG A 196 1.89 -12.80 1.66
CA ARG A 196 3.09 -13.59 1.93
C ARG A 196 4.09 -12.78 2.74
N GLN A 197 4.86 -13.51 3.54
CA GLN A 197 6.01 -12.94 4.23
C GLN A 197 7.29 -13.54 3.64
N ASP A 198 8.16 -12.68 3.13
CA ASP A 198 9.44 -13.12 2.56
C ASP A 198 10.48 -11.99 2.68
N ALA A 199 11.75 -12.34 2.55
CA ALA A 199 12.87 -11.39 2.51
C ALA A 199 13.01 -10.81 1.09
N GLN A 200 11.98 -10.13 0.60
CA GLN A 200 12.02 -9.49 -0.72
C GLN A 200 13.03 -8.34 -0.71
N HIS A 201 14.15 -8.54 -1.41
CA HIS A 201 15.30 -7.63 -1.37
C HIS A 201 14.97 -6.18 -1.76
N VAL A 202 13.93 -5.97 -2.57
CA VAL A 202 13.51 -4.61 -2.95
C VAL A 202 12.82 -3.87 -1.79
N LEU A 203 12.33 -4.56 -0.78
CA LEU A 203 11.71 -3.96 0.39
C LEU A 203 12.73 -3.68 1.51
N LEU A 204 13.94 -4.26 1.41
CA LEU A 204 14.99 -4.07 2.40
C LEU A 204 15.52 -2.63 2.35
N GLY A 205 15.56 -1.97 3.48
CA GLY A 205 16.02 -0.58 3.62
C GLY A 205 14.94 0.47 3.50
N ALA A 206 13.70 0.12 3.15
CA ALA A 206 12.61 1.08 3.14
C ALA A 206 12.31 1.57 4.57
N THR A 207 12.26 2.89 4.75
CA THR A 207 11.97 3.53 6.05
C THR A 207 10.47 3.78 6.26
N MET A 208 9.67 3.59 5.22
CA MET A 208 8.21 3.71 5.21
C MET A 208 7.55 2.33 5.03
N PRO A 209 6.22 2.20 5.26
CA PRO A 209 5.47 1.00 4.92
C PRO A 209 5.69 0.58 3.47
N ALA A 210 6.16 -0.66 3.26
CA ALA A 210 6.60 -1.14 1.96
C ALA A 210 6.01 -2.51 1.62
N VAL A 211 5.46 -2.64 0.42
CA VAL A 211 4.91 -3.89 -0.11
C VAL A 211 5.38 -4.17 -1.53
N LEU A 212 5.43 -5.46 -1.89
CA LEU A 212 5.59 -5.90 -3.27
C LEU A 212 4.33 -6.67 -3.68
N VAL A 213 3.74 -6.29 -4.81
CA VAL A 213 2.56 -6.95 -5.37
C VAL A 213 2.92 -7.69 -6.65
N GLU A 214 2.60 -8.98 -6.68
CA GLU A 214 2.66 -9.85 -7.86
C GLU A 214 1.27 -9.95 -8.47
N VAL A 215 1.04 -9.22 -9.55
CA VAL A 215 -0.30 -9.10 -10.15
C VAL A 215 -0.75 -10.34 -10.91
N GLY A 216 0.12 -11.33 -11.10
CA GLY A 216 -0.16 -12.58 -11.80
C GLY A 216 1.12 -13.25 -12.27
N PHE A 217 1.03 -14.45 -12.83
CA PHE A 217 2.17 -15.17 -13.43
C PHE A 217 2.23 -14.87 -14.93
N LEU A 218 3.20 -14.05 -15.32
CA LEU A 218 3.30 -13.59 -16.71
C LEU A 218 3.70 -14.70 -17.68
N ASP A 219 4.50 -15.66 -17.23
CA ASP A 219 4.97 -16.79 -18.02
C ASP A 219 3.94 -17.93 -18.17
N HIS A 220 2.86 -17.92 -17.37
CA HIS A 220 1.77 -18.90 -17.50
C HIS A 220 1.02 -18.70 -18.84
N PRO A 221 0.78 -19.76 -19.63
CA PRO A 221 0.26 -19.63 -21.00
C PRO A 221 -1.06 -18.89 -21.13
N LEU A 222 -1.98 -19.09 -20.20
CA LEU A 222 -3.31 -18.45 -20.22
C LEU A 222 -3.31 -17.13 -19.45
N GLU A 223 -2.73 -17.10 -18.25
CA GLU A 223 -2.71 -15.91 -17.42
C GLU A 223 -1.86 -14.80 -18.05
N GLY A 224 -0.70 -15.13 -18.61
CA GLY A 224 0.14 -14.17 -19.30
C GLY A 224 -0.54 -13.51 -20.51
N ARG A 225 -1.43 -14.24 -21.22
CA ARG A 225 -2.28 -13.63 -22.27
C ARG A 225 -3.29 -12.65 -21.69
N ARG A 226 -3.91 -13.00 -20.55
CA ARG A 226 -4.85 -12.11 -19.84
C ARG A 226 -4.16 -10.87 -19.31
N LEU A 227 -2.93 -11.00 -18.78
CA LEU A 227 -2.13 -9.85 -18.33
C LEU A 227 -1.70 -8.92 -19.47
N ALA A 228 -1.69 -9.40 -20.71
CA ALA A 228 -1.47 -8.58 -21.90
C ALA A 228 -2.72 -7.81 -22.35
N ASP A 229 -3.92 -8.11 -21.79
CA ASP A 229 -5.16 -7.43 -22.10
C ASP A 229 -5.23 -6.06 -21.42
N PRO A 230 -5.36 -4.96 -22.18
CA PRO A 230 -5.48 -3.61 -21.61
C PRO A 230 -6.67 -3.44 -20.65
N ALA A 231 -7.77 -4.18 -20.85
CA ALA A 231 -8.93 -4.11 -19.97
C ALA A 231 -8.59 -4.68 -18.58
N LEU A 232 -7.89 -5.81 -18.50
CA LEU A 232 -7.42 -6.35 -17.24
C LEU A 232 -6.37 -5.43 -16.59
N GLN A 233 -5.44 -4.88 -17.37
CA GLN A 233 -4.45 -3.92 -16.83
C GLN A 233 -5.14 -2.70 -16.21
N SER A 234 -6.20 -2.19 -16.82
CA SER A 234 -6.99 -1.10 -16.23
C SER A 234 -7.63 -1.51 -14.91
N GLN A 235 -8.26 -2.69 -14.84
CA GLN A 235 -8.87 -3.21 -13.62
C GLN A 235 -7.84 -3.42 -12.49
N LEU A 236 -6.65 -3.92 -12.82
CA LEU A 236 -5.54 -4.06 -11.86
C LEU A 236 -5.08 -2.70 -11.34
N ALA A 237 -4.97 -1.72 -12.23
CA ALA A 237 -4.58 -0.36 -11.83
C ALA A 237 -5.65 0.31 -10.95
N ASP A 238 -6.94 0.06 -11.21
CA ASP A 238 -8.03 0.52 -10.34
C ASP A 238 -7.93 -0.11 -8.96
N ALA A 239 -7.76 -1.44 -8.88
CA ALA A 239 -7.64 -2.17 -7.62
C ALA A 239 -6.48 -1.66 -6.76
N LEU A 240 -5.29 -1.52 -7.36
CA LEU A 240 -4.11 -1.05 -6.63
C LEU A 240 -4.26 0.41 -6.17
N ALA A 241 -4.83 1.29 -7.01
CA ALA A 241 -5.04 2.68 -6.65
C ALA A 241 -6.11 2.85 -5.57
N GLU A 242 -7.17 2.05 -5.58
CA GLU A 242 -8.18 2.01 -4.51
C GLU A 242 -7.55 1.60 -3.18
N ALA A 243 -6.85 0.46 -3.15
CA ALA A 243 -6.21 -0.04 -1.93
C ALA A 243 -5.21 0.95 -1.32
N ILE A 244 -4.42 1.65 -2.17
CA ILE A 244 -3.47 2.68 -1.72
C ILE A 244 -4.22 3.91 -1.17
N ALA A 245 -5.27 4.36 -1.85
CA ALA A 245 -6.03 5.54 -1.40
C ALA A 245 -6.77 5.26 -0.09
N ASP A 246 -7.34 4.06 0.07
CA ASP A 246 -8.02 3.64 1.30
C ASP A 246 -7.04 3.54 2.47
N GLN A 247 -5.80 3.09 2.24
CA GLN A 247 -4.76 3.05 3.26
C GLN A 247 -4.39 4.45 3.77
N LEU A 248 -4.36 5.44 2.88
CA LEU A 248 -3.98 6.81 3.20
C LEU A 248 -5.13 7.64 3.80
N ALA A 249 -6.36 7.13 3.75
CA ALA A 249 -7.54 7.81 4.30
C ALA A 249 -7.80 7.47 5.77
N ASP A 250 -7.20 6.38 6.29
CA ASP A 250 -7.34 5.92 7.67
C ASP A 250 -6.28 6.56 8.59
#